data_a614aeb8595af91a17e6e446a4bbb0f8
#
_entry.id   a614aeb8595af91a17e6e446a4bbb0f8
#
_cell.length_a   1.000
_cell.length_b   1.000
_cell.length_c   1.000
_cell.angle_alpha   90.00
_cell.angle_beta   90.00
_cell.angle_gamma   90.00
#
_symmetry.space_group_name_H-M   'P 1'
#
loop_
_entity.id
_entity.type
_entity.pdbx_description
1 polymer ?
#
loop_
_entity_poly.entity_id
_entity_poly.type
_entity_poly.pdbx_seq_one_letter_code
_entity_poly.pdbx_strand_id
1 'polypeptide(L)'
;MQINELLLKNFGKFHDRQIDLDEGINLIHGENESGKSTIHTFIRGMLFGIERGRGRAAQNDTFSIYEPWENPNYYSGILKFKSGEKHFRIERNFDKYSKKAELICEEDGEVLSVEDGDLQMLLGEMDAERYDNTVSMSQRNAQMGESIVAELKNYATNYYTSGNGEIDLAGALAVSYTHLTLPT
;
A
#
# COMPACT_ATOMS: atom_id res chain seq x y z
N MET A 1 -1.76 -8.16 -10.83
CA MET A 1 -1.49 -6.73 -11.07
C MET A 1 -0.07 -6.55 -11.59
N GLN A 2 0.15 -5.68 -12.56
CA GLN A 2 1.46 -5.32 -13.11
C GLN A 2 1.58 -3.80 -13.17
N ILE A 3 2.63 -3.25 -12.59
CA ILE A 3 2.90 -1.81 -12.64
C ILE A 3 3.61 -1.51 -13.97
N ASN A 4 3.13 -0.51 -14.71
CA ASN A 4 3.64 -0.15 -16.02
C ASN A 4 4.38 1.18 -16.03
N GLU A 5 3.92 2.16 -15.25
CA GLU A 5 4.48 3.51 -15.27
C GLU A 5 4.42 4.13 -13.87
N LEU A 6 5.48 4.82 -13.52
CA LEU A 6 5.57 5.66 -12.33
C LEU A 6 5.88 7.09 -12.78
N LEU A 7 5.07 8.05 -12.36
CA LEU A 7 5.33 9.47 -12.56
C LEU A 7 5.44 10.16 -11.19
N LEU A 8 6.67 10.36 -10.74
CA LEU A 8 6.98 11.09 -9.54
C LEU A 8 6.92 12.59 -9.84
N LYS A 9 5.73 13.19 -9.73
CA LYS A 9 5.53 14.62 -10.04
C LYS A 9 6.32 15.50 -9.09
N ASN A 10 6.21 15.21 -7.78
CA ASN A 10 7.02 15.83 -6.75
C ASN A 10 7.06 14.90 -5.53
N PHE A 11 8.11 14.13 -5.39
CA PHE A 11 8.22 13.10 -4.36
C PHE A 11 9.69 12.91 -3.92
N GLY A 12 9.99 13.23 -2.67
CA GLY A 12 11.35 13.24 -2.15
C GLY A 12 12.26 14.14 -2.98
N LYS A 13 13.29 13.54 -3.58
CA LYS A 13 14.23 14.25 -4.47
C LYS A 13 13.80 14.35 -5.93
N PHE A 14 12.70 13.70 -6.31
CA PHE A 14 12.28 13.64 -7.71
C PHE A 14 11.25 14.69 -8.06
N HIS A 15 11.48 15.32 -9.19
CA HIS A 15 10.60 16.26 -9.86
C HIS A 15 10.31 15.77 -11.27
N ASP A 16 9.04 15.65 -11.64
CA ASP A 16 8.57 15.23 -12.96
C ASP A 16 9.37 14.06 -13.56
N ARG A 17 9.67 13.08 -12.69
CA ARG A 17 10.42 11.90 -13.10
C ARG A 17 9.48 10.78 -13.51
N GLN A 18 9.49 10.43 -14.79
CA GLN A 18 8.81 9.26 -15.33
C GLN A 18 9.76 8.05 -15.34
N ILE A 19 9.22 6.89 -14.99
CA ILE A 19 9.89 5.59 -15.04
C ILE A 19 8.88 4.61 -15.63
N ASP A 20 9.22 4.09 -16.81
CA ASP A 20 8.45 3.05 -17.47
C ASP A 20 9.00 1.68 -17.04
N LEU A 21 8.09 0.74 -16.79
CA LEU A 21 8.41 -0.62 -16.36
C LEU A 21 7.89 -1.61 -17.39
N ASP A 22 8.77 -2.51 -17.82
CA ASP A 22 8.44 -3.59 -18.75
C ASP A 22 7.86 -4.81 -18.03
N GLU A 23 7.34 -5.75 -18.80
CA GLU A 23 6.95 -7.05 -18.27
C GLU A 23 8.17 -7.84 -17.76
N GLY A 24 7.99 -8.54 -16.65
CA GLY A 24 9.03 -9.37 -16.05
C GLY A 24 9.94 -8.62 -15.07
N ILE A 25 11.24 -8.83 -15.17
CA ILE A 25 12.20 -8.30 -14.19
C ILE A 25 12.73 -6.94 -14.63
N ASN A 26 12.51 -5.93 -13.80
CA ASN A 26 13.03 -4.58 -13.99
C ASN A 26 14.15 -4.33 -12.97
N LEU A 27 15.35 -3.99 -13.46
CA LEU A 27 16.50 -3.70 -12.61
C LEU A 27 16.74 -2.19 -12.49
N ILE A 28 16.48 -1.65 -11.30
CA ILE A 28 16.76 -0.24 -10.99
C ILE A 28 18.10 -0.16 -10.27
N HIS A 29 19.13 0.26 -11.00
CA HIS A 29 20.50 0.38 -10.48
C HIS A 29 20.90 1.84 -10.29
N GLY A 30 21.76 2.11 -9.32
CA GLY A 30 22.32 3.43 -9.05
C GLY A 30 23.16 3.44 -7.77
N GLU A 31 23.96 4.47 -7.62
CA GLU A 31 24.78 4.70 -6.42
C GLU A 31 23.91 4.93 -5.16
N ASN A 32 24.57 4.99 -3.99
CA ASN A 32 23.87 5.40 -2.78
C ASN A 32 23.29 6.80 -2.96
N GLU A 33 22.13 7.02 -2.34
CA GLU A 33 21.35 8.28 -2.46
C GLU A 33 20.81 8.59 -3.87
N SER A 34 20.94 7.69 -4.85
CA SER A 34 20.35 7.90 -6.19
C SER A 34 18.83 7.94 -6.22
N GLY A 35 18.16 7.51 -5.15
CA GLY A 35 16.70 7.54 -5.02
C GLY A 35 16.02 6.19 -5.17
N LYS A 36 16.75 5.07 -5.14
CA LYS A 36 16.16 3.71 -5.20
C LYS A 36 15.10 3.49 -4.12
N SER A 37 15.42 3.84 -2.88
CA SER A 37 14.46 3.74 -1.76
C SER A 37 13.29 4.72 -1.91
N THR A 38 13.51 5.86 -2.56
CA THR A 38 12.44 6.83 -2.87
C THR A 38 11.43 6.22 -3.84
N ILE A 39 11.88 5.53 -4.89
CA ILE A 39 11.01 4.84 -5.85
C ILE A 39 10.21 3.73 -5.14
N HIS A 40 10.88 2.92 -4.32
CA HIS A 40 10.24 1.86 -3.55
C HIS A 40 9.14 2.40 -2.62
N THR A 41 9.45 3.48 -1.87
CA THR A 41 8.47 4.13 -0.98
C THR A 41 7.36 4.83 -1.78
N PHE A 42 7.67 5.36 -2.96
CA PHE A 42 6.67 5.94 -3.85
C PHE A 42 5.62 4.91 -4.26
N ILE A 43 6.02 3.74 -4.73
CA ILE A 43 5.09 2.67 -5.13
C ILE A 43 4.17 2.33 -3.96
N ARG A 44 4.73 2.07 -2.78
CA ARG A 44 3.95 1.78 -1.57
C ARG A 44 2.99 2.92 -1.23
N GLY A 45 3.49 4.16 -1.28
CA GLY A 45 2.69 5.34 -0.99
C GLY A 45 1.54 5.56 -1.97
N MET A 46 1.77 5.27 -3.26
CA MET A 46 0.72 5.35 -4.29
C MET A 46 -0.40 4.33 -4.04
N LEU A 47 -0.06 3.11 -3.63
CA LEU A 47 -1.04 2.05 -3.40
C LEU A 47 -1.81 2.25 -2.09
N PHE A 48 -1.12 2.53 -0.98
CA PHE A 48 -1.71 2.50 0.36
C PHE A 48 -1.77 3.88 1.05
N GLY A 49 -1.19 4.91 0.43
CA GLY A 49 -1.05 6.21 1.07
C GLY A 49 0.16 6.30 2.01
N ILE A 50 0.40 7.51 2.48
CA ILE A 50 1.43 7.80 3.48
C ILE A 50 0.76 8.54 4.63
N GLU A 51 0.83 7.96 5.81
CA GLU A 51 0.33 8.60 7.01
C GLU A 51 1.39 9.52 7.62
N ARG A 52 0.94 10.65 8.13
CA ARG A 52 1.78 11.57 8.87
C ARG A 52 1.66 11.29 10.36
N GLY A 53 2.78 11.08 11.02
CA GLY A 53 2.85 10.96 12.46
C GLY A 53 2.45 12.26 13.18
N ARG A 54 2.17 12.17 14.45
CA ARG A 54 1.85 13.32 15.32
C ARG A 54 2.95 13.55 16.35
N GLY A 55 3.19 14.81 16.70
CA GLY A 55 4.18 15.16 17.71
C GLY A 55 5.61 14.76 17.30
N ARG A 56 6.36 14.13 18.20
CA ARG A 56 7.76 13.73 17.94
C ARG A 56 7.88 12.66 16.83
N ALA A 57 6.87 11.82 16.65
CA ALA A 57 6.86 10.81 15.58
C ALA A 57 6.83 11.44 14.18
N ALA A 58 6.28 12.65 14.04
CA ALA A 58 6.23 13.36 12.76
C ALA A 58 7.60 13.83 12.25
N GLN A 59 8.66 13.80 13.07
CA GLN A 59 9.98 14.28 12.64
C GLN A 59 10.74 13.26 11.78
N ASN A 60 10.45 11.98 11.96
CA ASN A 60 11.17 10.89 11.29
C ASN A 60 10.20 9.89 10.63
N ASP A 61 8.97 10.29 10.38
CA ASP A 61 8.01 9.44 9.67
C ASP A 61 8.26 9.43 8.16
N THR A 62 7.68 8.47 7.48
CA THR A 62 7.82 8.31 6.03
C THR A 62 7.36 9.56 5.28
N PHE A 63 6.30 10.22 5.76
CA PHE A 63 5.80 11.45 5.15
C PHE A 63 6.88 12.54 5.13
N SER A 64 7.47 12.84 6.28
CA SER A 64 8.46 13.94 6.43
C SER A 64 9.80 13.63 5.77
N ILE A 65 10.21 12.34 5.73
CA ILE A 65 11.44 11.92 5.06
C ILE A 65 11.37 12.13 3.54
N TYR A 66 10.19 11.90 2.95
CA TYR A 66 9.99 11.99 1.49
C TYR A 66 9.20 13.24 1.06
N GLU A 67 8.87 14.14 2.01
CA GLU A 67 8.28 15.43 1.69
C GLU A 67 9.26 16.23 0.80
N PRO A 68 8.82 16.75 -0.36
CA PRO A 68 9.70 17.50 -1.25
C PRO A 68 10.24 18.76 -0.59
N TRP A 69 11.53 19.04 -0.76
CA TRP A 69 12.15 20.24 -0.20
C TRP A 69 11.71 21.51 -0.95
N GLU A 70 11.54 21.38 -2.27
CA GLU A 70 11.00 22.43 -3.10
C GLU A 70 9.49 22.22 -3.25
N ASN A 71 8.70 23.22 -2.90
CA ASN A 71 7.23 23.18 -2.94
C ASN A 71 6.60 22.02 -2.13
N PRO A 72 6.72 22.01 -0.80
CA PRO A 72 6.12 20.97 0.04
C PRO A 72 4.59 20.90 -0.04
N ASN A 73 3.94 21.94 -0.58
CA ASN A 73 2.49 21.97 -0.85
C ASN A 73 2.09 21.23 -2.15
N TYR A 74 3.06 20.77 -2.92
CA TYR A 74 2.85 19.97 -4.12
C TYR A 74 3.59 18.64 -3.97
N TYR A 75 2.98 17.70 -3.28
CA TYR A 75 3.53 16.39 -2.96
C TYR A 75 2.64 15.33 -3.56
N SER A 76 2.95 14.89 -4.78
CA SER A 76 2.03 14.07 -5.57
C SER A 76 2.74 13.17 -6.57
N GLY A 77 1.99 12.24 -7.12
CA GLY A 77 2.41 11.36 -8.19
C GLY A 77 1.28 10.63 -8.87
N ILE A 78 1.65 9.89 -9.92
CA ILE A 78 0.77 9.00 -10.67
C ILE A 78 1.45 7.63 -10.76
N LEU A 79 0.66 6.58 -10.61
CA LEU A 79 1.09 5.21 -10.84
C LEU A 79 0.07 4.57 -11.77
N LYS A 80 0.55 3.96 -12.88
CA LYS A 80 -0.29 3.19 -13.79
C LYS A 80 0.02 1.71 -13.66
N PHE A 81 -1.03 0.91 -13.69
CA PHE A 81 -0.93 -0.53 -13.56
C PHE A 81 -2.02 -1.25 -14.35
N LYS A 82 -1.74 -2.48 -14.75
CA LYS A 82 -2.69 -3.40 -15.35
C LYS A 82 -3.20 -4.37 -14.29
N SER A 83 -4.52 -4.57 -14.24
CA SER A 83 -5.17 -5.61 -13.44
C SER A 83 -6.19 -6.34 -14.32
N GLY A 84 -6.03 -7.66 -14.49
CA GLY A 84 -6.75 -8.39 -15.53
C GLY A 84 -6.40 -7.86 -16.92
N GLU A 85 -7.41 -7.53 -17.71
CA GLU A 85 -7.25 -6.98 -19.06
C GLU A 85 -7.33 -5.43 -19.10
N LYS A 86 -7.61 -4.78 -17.99
CA LYS A 86 -7.81 -3.33 -17.92
C LYS A 86 -6.60 -2.60 -17.35
N HIS A 87 -6.42 -1.36 -17.77
CA HIS A 87 -5.40 -0.45 -17.29
C HIS A 87 -6.02 0.57 -16.34
N PHE A 88 -5.33 0.82 -15.25
CA PHE A 88 -5.76 1.73 -14.21
C PHE A 88 -4.67 2.76 -13.92
N ARG A 89 -5.12 3.95 -13.59
CA ARG A 89 -4.26 5.05 -13.19
C ARG A 89 -4.69 5.53 -11.81
N ILE A 90 -3.79 5.47 -10.85
CA ILE A 90 -3.99 6.10 -9.56
C ILE A 90 -3.21 7.41 -9.50
N GLU A 91 -3.91 8.49 -9.22
CA GLU A 91 -3.33 9.80 -8.90
C GLU A 91 -3.48 10.05 -7.42
N ARG A 92 -2.38 10.37 -6.74
CA ARG A 92 -2.42 10.63 -5.31
C ARG A 92 -1.69 11.91 -4.96
N ASN A 93 -2.36 12.72 -4.15
CA ASN A 93 -1.77 13.86 -3.50
C ASN A 93 -1.51 13.51 -2.03
N PHE A 94 -0.29 13.73 -1.57
CA PHE A 94 0.14 13.47 -0.20
C PHE A 94 0.21 14.73 0.64
N ASP A 95 -0.15 15.90 0.07
CA ASP A 95 0.00 17.14 0.80
C ASP A 95 -0.75 17.12 2.14
N LYS A 96 -0.35 18.02 3.01
CA LYS A 96 -0.83 18.09 4.38
C LYS A 96 -2.32 18.41 4.49
N TYR A 97 -2.88 19.13 3.52
CA TYR A 97 -4.21 19.71 3.59
C TYR A 97 -5.21 19.04 2.66
N SER A 98 -4.74 18.44 1.59
CA SER A 98 -5.58 17.86 0.54
C SER A 98 -5.10 16.45 0.18
N LYS A 99 -5.32 15.51 1.08
CA LYS A 99 -5.08 14.10 0.78
C LYS A 99 -6.17 13.61 -0.15
N LYS A 100 -5.88 13.59 -1.44
CA LYS A 100 -6.80 13.10 -2.46
C LYS A 100 -6.16 11.92 -3.19
N ALA A 101 -6.94 10.87 -3.38
CA ALA A 101 -6.58 9.75 -4.24
C ALA A 101 -7.71 9.55 -5.25
N GLU A 102 -7.37 9.51 -6.52
CA GLU A 102 -8.29 9.22 -7.61
C GLU A 102 -7.81 7.97 -8.34
N LEU A 103 -8.69 7.02 -8.52
CA LEU A 103 -8.45 5.79 -9.27
C LEU A 103 -9.32 5.83 -10.53
N ILE A 104 -8.70 5.71 -11.68
CA ILE A 104 -9.36 5.88 -12.98
C ILE A 104 -9.06 4.67 -13.83
N CYS A 105 -10.09 4.05 -14.40
CA CYS A 105 -9.94 3.07 -15.47
C CYS A 105 -9.64 3.79 -16.78
N GLU A 106 -8.51 3.48 -17.44
CA GLU A 106 -8.08 4.21 -18.64
C GLU A 106 -8.90 3.84 -19.90
N GLU A 107 -9.55 2.68 -19.94
CA GLU A 107 -10.34 2.24 -21.09
C GLU A 107 -11.68 2.96 -21.21
N ASP A 108 -12.37 3.19 -20.11
CA ASP A 108 -13.73 3.75 -20.11
C ASP A 108 -13.82 5.10 -19.37
N GLY A 109 -12.73 5.52 -18.71
CA GLY A 109 -12.69 6.77 -17.94
C GLY A 109 -13.48 6.72 -16.64
N GLU A 110 -13.91 5.55 -16.20
CA GLU A 110 -14.63 5.37 -14.95
C GLU A 110 -13.75 5.75 -13.76
N VAL A 111 -14.27 6.60 -12.88
CA VAL A 111 -13.62 6.97 -11.62
C VAL A 111 -14.08 6.02 -10.52
N LEU A 112 -13.14 5.27 -9.98
CA LEU A 112 -13.36 4.30 -8.92
C LEU A 112 -13.02 4.91 -7.55
N SER A 113 -13.69 4.42 -6.52
CA SER A 113 -13.51 4.94 -5.16
C SER A 113 -12.41 4.20 -4.42
N VAL A 114 -11.35 4.92 -4.09
CA VAL A 114 -10.28 4.35 -3.23
C VAL A 114 -10.79 4.16 -1.79
N GLU A 115 -11.68 5.02 -1.33
CA GLU A 115 -12.24 4.99 0.04
C GLU A 115 -13.23 3.83 0.23
N ASP A 116 -13.99 3.48 -0.81
CA ASP A 116 -14.94 2.36 -0.76
C ASP A 116 -14.28 0.98 -1.00
N GLY A 117 -12.97 0.96 -1.23
CA GLY A 117 -12.19 -0.28 -1.31
C GLY A 117 -11.97 -0.82 -2.72
N ASP A 118 -12.34 -0.11 -3.78
CA ASP A 118 -12.15 -0.55 -5.17
C ASP A 118 -10.68 -0.84 -5.48
N LEU A 119 -9.77 0.01 -4.98
CA LEU A 119 -8.33 -0.23 -5.14
C LEU A 119 -7.92 -1.52 -4.43
N GLN A 120 -8.40 -1.76 -3.22
CA GLN A 120 -8.07 -2.97 -2.44
C GLN A 120 -8.55 -4.23 -3.17
N MET A 121 -9.75 -4.19 -3.74
CA MET A 121 -10.28 -5.29 -4.56
C MET A 121 -9.39 -5.56 -5.79
N LEU A 122 -8.93 -4.52 -6.50
CA LEU A 122 -8.01 -4.67 -7.65
C LEU A 122 -6.64 -5.21 -7.24
N LEU A 123 -6.22 -4.97 -6.00
CA LEU A 123 -4.99 -5.50 -5.42
C LEU A 123 -5.14 -6.93 -4.87
N GLY A 124 -6.32 -7.56 -4.99
CA GLY A 124 -6.60 -8.89 -4.44
C GLY A 124 -6.71 -8.88 -2.91
N GLU A 125 -7.40 -7.87 -2.37
CA GLU A 125 -7.62 -7.66 -0.94
C GLU A 125 -6.33 -7.54 -0.11
N MET A 126 -5.27 -7.07 -0.76
CA MET A 126 -3.98 -6.83 -0.11
C MET A 126 -4.01 -5.51 0.63
N ASP A 127 -3.70 -5.53 1.91
CA ASP A 127 -3.47 -4.35 2.72
C ASP A 127 -1.97 -3.96 2.77
N ALA A 128 -1.65 -2.82 3.37
CA ALA A 128 -0.29 -2.30 3.43
C ALA A 128 0.66 -3.23 4.20
N GLU A 129 0.19 -3.88 5.25
CA GLU A 129 1.01 -4.76 6.07
C GLU A 129 1.31 -6.08 5.36
N ARG A 130 0.33 -6.67 4.70
CA ARG A 130 0.54 -7.85 3.85
C ARG A 130 1.49 -7.53 2.70
N TYR A 131 1.34 -6.37 2.06
CA TYR A 131 2.24 -5.92 1.01
C TYR A 131 3.68 -5.80 1.51
N ASP A 132 3.90 -5.13 2.63
CA ASP A 132 5.24 -4.92 3.22
C ASP A 132 5.91 -6.23 3.65
N ASN A 133 5.12 -7.26 3.97
CA ASN A 133 5.63 -8.54 4.47
C ASN A 133 5.75 -9.63 3.39
N THR A 134 5.07 -9.48 2.24
CA THR A 134 5.03 -10.54 1.21
C THR A 134 5.54 -10.09 -0.15
N VAL A 135 5.19 -8.89 -0.59
CA VAL A 135 5.48 -8.38 -1.93
C VAL A 135 6.69 -7.45 -1.92
N SER A 136 6.77 -6.60 -0.91
CA SER A 136 7.75 -5.52 -0.81
C SER A 136 8.82 -5.85 0.22
N MET A 137 9.94 -6.39 -0.23
CA MET A 137 11.06 -6.68 0.66
C MET A 137 12.00 -5.47 0.75
N SER A 138 11.97 -4.79 1.89
CA SER A 138 12.93 -3.72 2.18
C SER A 138 14.19 -4.26 2.82
N GLN A 139 15.30 -3.53 2.65
CA GLN A 139 16.61 -3.89 3.22
C GLN A 139 16.62 -4.02 4.76
N ARG A 140 15.65 -3.38 5.44
CA ARG A 140 15.53 -3.34 6.91
C ARG A 140 14.51 -4.31 7.47
N ASN A 141 13.56 -4.78 6.68
CA ASN A 141 12.47 -5.64 7.13
C ASN A 141 12.55 -7.03 6.48
N ALA A 142 13.58 -7.79 6.88
CA ALA A 142 13.67 -9.21 6.52
C ALA A 142 12.94 -10.13 7.53
N GLN A 143 12.27 -9.55 8.54
CA GLN A 143 11.49 -10.30 9.53
C GLN A 143 10.01 -10.16 9.23
N MET A 144 9.28 -11.28 9.25
CA MET A 144 7.82 -11.30 9.15
C MET A 144 7.20 -10.47 10.27
N GLY A 145 6.24 -9.62 9.95
CA GLY A 145 5.45 -8.88 10.94
C GLY A 145 4.67 -9.81 11.88
N GLU A 146 4.44 -9.37 13.11
CA GLU A 146 3.73 -10.16 14.12
C GLU A 146 2.30 -10.51 13.69
N SER A 147 1.65 -9.66 12.91
CA SER A 147 0.28 -9.88 12.41
C SER A 147 0.20 -11.05 11.44
N ILE A 148 1.15 -11.19 10.51
CA ILE A 148 1.21 -12.33 9.58
C ILE A 148 1.46 -13.63 10.34
N VAL A 149 2.33 -13.60 11.35
CA VAL A 149 2.55 -14.78 12.20
C VAL A 149 1.26 -15.17 12.94
N ALA A 150 0.49 -14.18 13.43
CA ALA A 150 -0.80 -14.44 14.07
C ALA A 150 -1.83 -14.99 13.06
N GLU A 151 -1.90 -14.42 11.87
CA GLU A 151 -2.81 -14.86 10.80
C GLU A 151 -2.49 -16.30 10.34
N LEU A 152 -1.22 -16.62 10.13
CA LEU A 152 -0.78 -17.98 9.80
C LEU A 152 -1.09 -18.98 10.92
N LYS A 153 -0.93 -18.58 12.19
CA LYS A 153 -1.32 -19.41 13.33
C LYS A 153 -2.82 -19.64 13.36
N ASN A 154 -3.63 -18.60 13.16
CA ASN A 154 -5.08 -18.70 13.09
C ASN A 154 -5.52 -19.60 11.93
N TYR A 155 -4.96 -19.40 10.74
CA TYR A 155 -5.23 -20.26 9.58
C TYR A 155 -4.89 -21.72 9.87
N ALA A 156 -3.70 -21.99 10.40
CA ALA A 156 -3.30 -23.36 10.75
C ALA A 156 -4.22 -23.97 11.80
N THR A 157 -4.59 -23.22 12.84
CA THR A 157 -5.50 -23.67 13.89
C THR A 157 -6.88 -23.99 13.31
N ASN A 158 -7.42 -23.11 12.48
CA ASN A 158 -8.72 -23.30 11.84
C ASN A 158 -8.71 -24.50 10.89
N TYR A 159 -7.65 -24.68 10.10
CA TYR A 159 -7.49 -25.81 9.20
C TYR A 159 -7.42 -27.14 9.94
N TYR A 160 -6.65 -27.23 11.01
CA TYR A 160 -6.54 -28.45 11.83
C TYR A 160 -7.79 -28.76 12.62
N THR A 161 -8.59 -27.75 13.00
CA THR A 161 -9.78 -27.93 13.84
C THR A 161 -11.04 -28.18 13.02
N SER A 162 -11.21 -27.51 11.88
CA SER A 162 -12.41 -27.57 11.04
C SER A 162 -12.21 -28.22 9.67
N GLY A 163 -10.97 -28.48 9.27
CA GLY A 163 -10.62 -28.94 7.92
C GLY A 163 -10.76 -27.86 6.83
N ASN A 164 -11.09 -26.64 7.21
CA ASN A 164 -11.26 -25.50 6.29
C ASN A 164 -10.57 -24.26 6.87
N GLY A 165 -9.58 -23.72 6.14
CA GLY A 165 -8.83 -22.52 6.55
C GLY A 165 -9.60 -21.20 6.45
N GLU A 166 -10.76 -21.20 5.76
CA GLU A 166 -11.58 -19.99 5.55
C GLU A 166 -12.53 -19.69 6.72
N ILE A 167 -12.70 -20.64 7.67
CA ILE A 167 -13.59 -20.44 8.82
C ILE A 167 -12.81 -19.79 9.95
N ASP A 168 -13.11 -18.54 10.27
CA ASP A 168 -12.56 -17.86 11.46
C ASP A 168 -13.28 -18.32 12.74
N LEU A 169 -12.84 -19.44 13.30
CA LEU A 169 -13.37 -19.98 14.55
C LEU A 169 -13.06 -19.07 15.75
N ALA A 170 -11.91 -18.41 15.76
CA ALA A 170 -11.52 -17.52 16.85
C ALA A 170 -12.41 -16.27 16.89
N GLY A 171 -12.68 -15.67 15.72
CA GLY A 171 -13.62 -14.57 15.59
C GLY A 171 -15.06 -14.96 15.93
N ALA A 172 -15.51 -16.12 15.48
CA ALA A 172 -16.85 -16.63 15.80
C ALA A 172 -17.05 -16.89 17.31
N LEU A 173 -16.05 -17.44 17.98
CA LEU A 173 -16.07 -17.64 19.43
C LEU A 173 -16.06 -16.31 20.19
N ALA A 174 -15.26 -15.33 19.77
CA ALA A 174 -15.21 -14.01 20.39
C ALA A 174 -16.56 -13.28 20.29
N VAL A 175 -17.24 -13.35 19.14
CA VAL A 175 -18.59 -12.79 18.95
C VAL A 175 -19.61 -13.51 19.82
N SER A 176 -19.54 -14.84 19.92
CA SER A 176 -20.42 -15.64 20.80
C SER A 176 -20.24 -15.28 22.27
N TYR A 177 -19.02 -15.08 22.73
CA TYR A 177 -18.73 -14.67 24.12
C TYR A 177 -19.27 -13.28 24.45
N THR A 178 -19.15 -12.32 23.54
CA THR A 178 -19.69 -10.95 23.73
C THR A 178 -21.22 -10.94 23.83
N HIS A 179 -21.90 -11.79 23.08
CA HIS A 179 -23.36 -11.91 23.15
C HIS A 179 -23.86 -12.61 24.43
N LEU A 180 -23.06 -13.50 25.01
CA LEU A 180 -23.43 -14.21 26.26
C LEU A 180 -23.12 -13.41 27.54
N THR A 181 -22.28 -12.36 27.44
CA THR A 181 -21.83 -11.56 28.60
C THR A 181 -22.45 -10.17 28.68
N LEU A 182 -23.40 -9.81 27.80
CA LEU A 182 -24.13 -8.55 27.96
C LEU A 182 -25.08 -8.69 29.16
N PRO A 183 -24.97 -7.85 30.19
CA PRO A 183 -25.93 -7.82 31.30
C PRO A 183 -27.27 -7.34 30.76
N THR A 184 -28.31 -8.06 31.08
CA THR A 184 -29.72 -7.67 30.87
C THR A 184 -30.09 -6.49 31.72
#